data_ef37e34338688c3eed460ebd28569f80
#
_entry.id   ef37e34338688c3eed460ebd28569f80
#
_cell.length_a   1.000
_cell.length_b   1.000
_cell.length_c   1.000
_cell.angle_alpha   90.00
_cell.angle_beta   90.00
_cell.angle_gamma   90.00
#
_symmetry.space_group_name_H-M   'P 1'
#
loop_
_entity.id
_entity.type
_entity.pdbx_description
1 polymer ?
#
loop_
_entity_poly.entity_id
_entity_poly.type
_entity_poly.pdbx_seq_one_letter_code
_entity_poly.pdbx_strand_id
1 'polypeptide(L)'
;MTCFTDEIPAERADLARSAVDTATAILWALTGRQFGVCPVIFPVGPDGCRPVCEPVLWNGKWYNTPQGDGVCRTVDLPGPVNRVDRVVDADGNDLASSIVGAGAVRVFGGASSRGFTVEYQRGLPTPPGAARMVGRLASQRYLQCLGDKKCELPTNTTSVTRQGVTVQMADPAEVIGQGLTGLPDVDAWVRAFNPHGLAEWPEVIG
;
A
#
# COMPACT_ATOMS: atom_id res chain seq x y z
N MET A 1 6.32 41.04 -21.16
CA MET A 1 5.75 40.28 -20.04
C MET A 1 6.90 39.50 -19.42
N THR A 2 7.53 40.05 -18.41
CA THR A 2 8.62 39.43 -17.66
C THR A 2 7.99 38.52 -16.63
N CYS A 3 8.15 37.22 -16.78
CA CYS A 3 7.81 36.26 -15.74
C CYS A 3 8.71 36.55 -14.54
N PHE A 4 8.11 36.94 -13.42
CA PHE A 4 8.79 37.01 -12.13
C PHE A 4 9.18 35.58 -11.76
N THR A 5 10.42 35.22 -11.93
CA THR A 5 11.05 34.09 -11.24
C THR A 5 11.44 34.62 -9.85
N ASP A 6 10.45 34.74 -8.95
CA ASP A 6 10.75 34.85 -7.53
C ASP A 6 11.43 33.52 -7.13
N GLU A 7 12.74 33.56 -6.94
CA GLU A 7 13.48 32.44 -6.36
C GLU A 7 12.87 32.16 -4.99
N ILE A 8 12.21 31.01 -4.85
CA ILE A 8 11.68 30.59 -3.55
C ILE A 8 12.87 30.43 -2.62
N PRO A 9 12.89 31.14 -1.47
CA PRO A 9 13.98 31.00 -0.51
C PRO A 9 14.22 29.53 -0.16
N ALA A 10 15.48 29.10 -0.04
CA ALA A 10 15.84 27.69 0.17
C ALA A 10 15.07 27.07 1.34
N GLU A 11 14.88 27.79 2.43
CA GLU A 11 14.09 27.38 3.59
C GLU A 11 12.62 27.07 3.24
N ARG A 12 11.99 27.86 2.38
CA ARG A 12 10.62 27.61 1.91
C ARG A 12 10.52 26.42 0.95
N ALA A 13 11.59 26.20 0.17
CA ALA A 13 11.67 25.03 -0.69
C ALA A 13 11.77 23.74 0.12
N ASP A 14 12.54 23.75 1.20
CA ASP A 14 12.67 22.60 2.10
C ASP A 14 11.38 22.32 2.86
N LEU A 15 10.67 23.35 3.33
CA LEU A 15 9.35 23.20 3.93
C LEU A 15 8.33 22.60 2.94
N ALA A 16 8.34 23.08 1.70
CA ALA A 16 7.45 22.54 0.66
C ALA A 16 7.75 21.07 0.37
N ARG A 17 9.03 20.70 0.27
CA ARG A 17 9.44 19.30 0.07
C ARG A 17 9.00 18.42 1.24
N SER A 18 9.25 18.85 2.48
CA SER A 18 8.82 18.14 3.68
C SER A 18 7.29 17.98 3.74
N ALA A 19 6.54 18.99 3.31
CA ALA A 19 5.07 18.90 3.23
C ALA A 19 4.60 17.84 2.21
N VAL A 20 5.28 17.74 1.05
CA VAL A 20 4.99 16.72 0.04
C VAL A 20 5.33 15.32 0.55
N ASP A 21 6.49 15.14 1.16
CA ASP A 21 6.93 13.85 1.70
C ASP A 21 5.97 13.39 2.80
N THR A 22 5.59 14.29 3.70
CA THR A 22 4.62 14.01 4.76
C THR A 22 3.25 13.65 4.20
N ALA A 23 2.74 14.41 3.23
CA ALA A 23 1.45 14.14 2.60
C ALA A 23 1.45 12.78 1.88
N THR A 24 2.54 12.46 1.20
CA THR A 24 2.72 11.16 0.53
C THR A 24 2.69 10.02 1.53
N ALA A 25 3.44 10.12 2.63
CA ALA A 25 3.49 9.10 3.67
C ALA A 25 2.11 8.90 4.33
N ILE A 26 1.38 9.98 4.61
CA ILE A 26 0.02 9.91 5.19
C ILE A 26 -0.93 9.20 4.24
N LEU A 27 -1.01 9.62 2.96
CA LEU A 27 -1.91 9.01 2.00
C LEU A 27 -1.56 7.55 1.72
N TRP A 28 -0.27 7.22 1.68
CA TRP A 28 0.18 5.84 1.54
C TRP A 28 -0.27 4.99 2.73
N ALA A 29 -0.13 5.48 3.97
CA ALA A 29 -0.60 4.79 5.16
C ALA A 29 -2.14 4.62 5.17
N LEU A 30 -2.89 5.69 4.85
CA LEU A 30 -4.36 5.67 4.83
C LEU A 30 -4.93 4.76 3.72
N THR A 31 -4.20 4.52 2.66
CA THR A 31 -4.59 3.59 1.59
C THR A 31 -4.11 2.15 1.85
N GLY A 32 -3.71 1.81 3.07
CA GLY A 32 -3.32 0.47 3.46
C GLY A 32 -1.95 0.04 2.93
N ARG A 33 -1.09 0.99 2.60
CA ARG A 33 0.31 0.78 2.14
C ARG A 33 0.46 -0.14 0.91
N GLN A 34 -0.61 -0.32 0.13
CA GLN A 34 -0.64 -1.26 -0.98
C GLN A 34 -0.15 -0.68 -2.31
N PHE A 35 0.00 0.65 -2.40
CA PHE A 35 0.46 1.33 -3.61
C PHE A 35 1.97 1.61 -3.55
N GLY A 36 2.58 1.53 -4.71
CA GLY A 36 4.03 1.61 -4.88
C GLY A 36 4.59 0.24 -5.25
N VAL A 37 5.06 0.12 -6.49
CA VAL A 37 5.61 -1.13 -7.00
C VAL A 37 7.09 -1.22 -6.63
N CYS A 38 7.46 -2.25 -5.87
CA CYS A 38 8.84 -2.50 -5.43
C CYS A 38 9.29 -3.90 -5.83
N PRO A 39 10.52 -4.09 -6.32
CA PRO A 39 11.08 -5.40 -6.56
C PRO A 39 11.36 -6.11 -5.22
N VAL A 40 10.98 -7.37 -5.12
CA VAL A 40 11.20 -8.21 -3.93
C VAL A 40 11.79 -9.53 -4.38
N ILE A 41 12.77 -10.02 -3.62
CA ILE A 41 13.35 -11.34 -3.76
C ILE A 41 12.89 -12.16 -2.55
N PHE A 42 12.11 -13.20 -2.79
CA PHE A 42 11.51 -14.00 -1.73
C PHE A 42 12.02 -15.44 -1.82
N PRO A 43 12.88 -15.86 -0.87
CA PRO A 43 13.34 -17.24 -0.79
C PRO A 43 12.26 -18.14 -0.22
N VAL A 44 12.03 -19.29 -0.86
CA VAL A 44 11.06 -20.30 -0.46
C VAL A 44 11.83 -21.56 -0.08
N GLY A 45 11.79 -21.92 1.20
CA GLY A 45 12.38 -23.16 1.67
C GLY A 45 11.62 -24.40 1.20
N PRO A 46 12.18 -25.58 1.37
CA PRO A 46 11.55 -26.84 0.97
C PRO A 46 10.19 -27.08 1.64
N ASP A 47 10.02 -26.57 2.85
CA ASP A 47 8.79 -26.69 3.65
C ASP A 47 7.83 -25.51 3.48
N GLY A 48 8.23 -24.44 2.75
CA GLY A 48 7.49 -23.19 2.59
C GLY A 48 6.33 -23.25 1.61
N CYS A 49 5.99 -24.42 1.13
CA CYS A 49 5.01 -24.62 0.10
C CYS A 49 3.77 -25.33 0.60
N ARG A 50 2.61 -24.84 0.14
CA ARG A 50 1.36 -25.56 0.39
C ARG A 50 1.13 -26.60 -0.71
N PRO A 51 0.87 -27.87 -0.38
CA PRO A 51 0.43 -28.83 -1.36
C PRO A 51 -0.90 -28.36 -1.97
N VAL A 52 -0.98 -28.29 -3.28
CA VAL A 52 -2.24 -28.02 -3.96
C VAL A 52 -3.09 -29.28 -3.88
N CYS A 53 -4.13 -29.24 -3.05
CA CYS A 53 -5.16 -30.25 -3.07
C CYS A 53 -6.25 -29.77 -4.03
N GLU A 54 -6.40 -30.43 -5.17
CA GLU A 54 -7.52 -30.16 -6.07
C GLU A 54 -8.71 -31.05 -5.70
N PRO A 55 -9.93 -30.49 -5.57
CA PRO A 55 -11.11 -31.28 -5.36
C PRO A 55 -11.42 -32.08 -6.64
N VAL A 56 -11.39 -33.40 -6.53
CA VAL A 56 -11.75 -34.33 -7.61
C VAL A 56 -13.06 -35.01 -7.26
N LEU A 57 -14.02 -34.97 -8.20
CA LEU A 57 -15.28 -35.69 -8.07
C LEU A 57 -15.08 -37.14 -8.54
N TRP A 58 -15.13 -38.09 -7.61
CA TRP A 58 -15.04 -39.51 -7.91
C TRP A 58 -16.24 -40.25 -7.34
N ASN A 59 -16.93 -41.00 -8.14
CA ASN A 59 -18.16 -41.76 -7.78
C ASN A 59 -19.20 -40.89 -7.01
N GLY A 60 -19.42 -39.65 -7.44
CA GLY A 60 -20.37 -38.73 -6.82
C GLY A 60 -19.94 -38.14 -5.46
N LYS A 61 -18.71 -38.36 -5.04
CA LYS A 61 -18.10 -37.77 -3.83
C LYS A 61 -16.91 -36.92 -4.17
N TRP A 62 -16.76 -35.83 -3.42
CA TRP A 62 -15.60 -34.95 -3.54
C TRP A 62 -14.46 -35.47 -2.66
N TYR A 63 -13.28 -35.59 -3.25
CA TYR A 63 -12.04 -35.94 -2.58
C TYR A 63 -11.03 -34.81 -2.83
N ASN A 64 -10.34 -34.42 -1.78
CA ASN A 64 -9.17 -33.57 -1.92
C ASN A 64 -7.97 -34.47 -2.18
N THR A 65 -7.58 -34.63 -3.42
CA THR A 65 -6.39 -35.39 -3.79
C THR A 65 -5.20 -34.45 -3.89
N PRO A 66 -4.09 -34.75 -3.18
CA PRO A 66 -2.85 -34.05 -3.46
C PRO A 66 -2.46 -34.34 -4.91
N GLN A 67 -2.43 -33.30 -5.73
CA GLN A 67 -1.95 -33.45 -7.11
C GLN A 67 -0.43 -33.48 -7.11
N GLY A 68 0.11 -34.63 -7.55
CA GLY A 68 1.50 -34.81 -7.94
C GLY A 68 2.40 -35.42 -6.88
N ASP A 69 3.56 -35.61 -7.24
CA ASP A 69 4.76 -36.25 -6.69
C ASP A 69 5.37 -35.57 -5.43
N GLY A 70 4.57 -34.84 -4.66
CA GLY A 70 5.03 -34.18 -3.41
C GLY A 70 5.85 -32.91 -3.65
N VAL A 71 5.88 -32.39 -4.87
CA VAL A 71 6.61 -31.17 -5.21
C VAL A 71 5.74 -29.95 -4.92
N CYS A 72 6.30 -28.97 -4.21
CA CYS A 72 5.66 -27.68 -3.98
C CYS A 72 5.17 -27.03 -5.26
N ARG A 73 3.96 -26.50 -5.21
CA ARG A 73 3.37 -25.92 -6.42
C ARG A 73 2.70 -24.59 -6.20
N THR A 74 2.42 -24.20 -4.99
CA THR A 74 1.81 -22.89 -4.72
C THR A 74 2.41 -22.27 -3.47
N VAL A 75 2.86 -21.02 -3.62
CA VAL A 75 3.44 -20.21 -2.57
C VAL A 75 2.62 -18.94 -2.42
N ASP A 76 2.24 -18.62 -1.19
CA ASP A 76 1.68 -17.33 -0.85
C ASP A 76 2.83 -16.33 -0.70
N LEU A 77 2.81 -15.27 -1.50
CA LEU A 77 3.80 -14.21 -1.43
C LEU A 77 3.30 -13.04 -0.56
N PRO A 78 4.17 -12.38 0.18
CA PRO A 78 3.81 -11.22 0.97
C PRO A 78 3.26 -10.07 0.13
N GLY A 79 2.08 -9.57 0.51
CA GLY A 79 1.44 -8.41 -0.12
C GLY A 79 0.84 -8.69 -1.51
N PRO A 80 0.27 -7.66 -2.15
CA PRO A 80 -0.29 -7.80 -3.48
C PRO A 80 0.83 -8.03 -4.50
N VAL A 81 0.70 -9.10 -5.29
CA VAL A 81 1.63 -9.44 -6.36
C VAL A 81 1.20 -8.75 -7.65
N ASN A 82 2.00 -7.78 -8.08
CA ASN A 82 1.77 -7.10 -9.35
C ASN A 82 2.22 -7.96 -10.54
N ARG A 83 3.44 -8.50 -10.46
CA ARG A 83 4.06 -9.30 -11.52
C ARG A 83 5.13 -10.20 -10.92
N VAL A 84 5.23 -11.42 -11.44
CA VAL A 84 6.38 -12.29 -11.19
C VAL A 84 7.39 -12.06 -12.32
N ASP A 85 8.59 -11.68 -11.96
CA ASP A 85 9.66 -11.44 -12.92
C ASP A 85 10.39 -12.74 -13.24
N ARG A 86 10.71 -13.54 -12.21
CA ARG A 86 11.46 -14.78 -12.34
C ARG A 86 11.24 -15.72 -11.16
N VAL A 87 11.30 -17.02 -11.41
CA VAL A 87 11.40 -18.06 -10.37
C VAL A 87 12.59 -18.93 -10.67
N VAL A 88 13.48 -19.11 -9.70
CA VAL A 88 14.76 -19.79 -9.87
C VAL A 88 14.90 -20.89 -8.83
N ASP A 89 15.28 -22.08 -9.23
CA ASP A 89 15.61 -23.15 -8.30
C ASP A 89 16.96 -22.93 -7.59
N ALA A 90 17.30 -23.81 -6.65
CA ALA A 90 18.55 -23.73 -5.90
C ALA A 90 19.80 -23.93 -6.77
N ASP A 91 19.66 -24.43 -7.99
CA ASP A 91 20.75 -24.67 -8.94
C ASP A 91 20.85 -23.54 -9.98
N GLY A 92 19.97 -22.53 -9.90
CA GLY A 92 19.97 -21.36 -10.79
C GLY A 92 19.15 -21.54 -12.06
N ASN A 93 18.37 -22.61 -12.19
CA ASN A 93 17.53 -22.85 -13.36
C ASN A 93 16.19 -22.12 -13.22
N ASP A 94 15.70 -21.58 -14.34
CA ASP A 94 14.39 -20.94 -14.40
C ASP A 94 13.28 -21.98 -14.32
N LEU A 95 12.31 -21.70 -13.46
CA LEU A 95 11.10 -22.49 -13.30
C LEU A 95 9.91 -21.73 -13.92
N ALA A 96 9.08 -22.47 -14.67
CA ALA A 96 7.83 -21.92 -15.18
C ALA A 96 6.87 -21.64 -14.01
N SER A 97 6.18 -20.50 -14.06
CA SER A 97 5.28 -20.08 -12.97
C SER A 97 4.06 -19.34 -13.51
N SER A 98 3.01 -19.30 -12.71
CA SER A 98 1.82 -18.46 -12.96
C SER A 98 1.30 -17.86 -11.66
N ILE A 99 0.75 -16.64 -11.76
CA ILE A 99 0.08 -16.00 -10.64
C ILE A 99 -1.29 -16.64 -10.43
N VAL A 100 -1.62 -16.95 -9.18
CA VAL A 100 -2.90 -17.51 -8.77
C VAL A 100 -3.56 -16.57 -7.74
N GLY A 101 -4.68 -15.97 -8.13
CA GLY A 101 -5.32 -14.97 -7.28
C GLY A 101 -4.47 -13.70 -7.11
N ALA A 102 -4.63 -13.03 -5.96
CA ALA A 102 -4.01 -11.72 -5.71
C ALA A 102 -2.61 -11.80 -5.03
N GLY A 103 -2.18 -12.97 -4.57
CA GLY A 103 -0.98 -13.06 -3.74
C GLY A 103 -0.27 -14.40 -3.76
N ALA A 104 -0.66 -15.34 -4.62
CA ALA A 104 -0.02 -16.64 -4.70
C ALA A 104 0.60 -16.89 -6.07
N VAL A 105 1.68 -17.66 -6.09
CA VAL A 105 2.36 -18.10 -7.30
C VAL A 105 2.38 -19.62 -7.36
N ARG A 106 1.90 -20.17 -8.45
CA ARG A 106 2.05 -21.59 -8.77
C ARG A 106 3.32 -21.79 -9.58
N VAL A 107 4.15 -22.71 -9.16
CA VAL A 107 5.40 -23.08 -9.82
C VAL A 107 5.21 -24.44 -10.51
N PHE A 108 5.63 -24.54 -11.77
CA PHE A 108 5.55 -25.74 -12.57
C PHE A 108 6.95 -26.38 -12.74
N GLY A 109 6.99 -27.70 -12.72
CA GLY A 109 8.25 -28.44 -12.83
C GLY A 109 8.82 -28.82 -11.47
N GLY A 110 9.93 -29.52 -11.48
CA GLY A 110 10.56 -30.04 -10.29
C GLY A 110 11.24 -28.97 -9.47
N ALA A 111 10.46 -28.25 -8.64
CA ALA A 111 11.08 -27.46 -7.62
C ALA A 111 11.99 -28.38 -6.79
N SER A 112 13.26 -28.00 -6.72
CA SER A 112 14.29 -28.75 -6.00
C SER A 112 13.85 -28.96 -4.55
N SER A 113 14.16 -30.13 -3.97
CA SER A 113 14.01 -30.39 -2.53
C SER A 113 14.80 -29.39 -1.65
N ARG A 114 15.57 -28.51 -2.27
CA ARG A 114 16.35 -27.44 -1.63
C ARG A 114 15.63 -26.08 -1.64
N GLY A 115 14.41 -26.00 -2.20
CA GLY A 115 13.68 -24.76 -2.32
C GLY A 115 13.95 -24.00 -3.62
N PHE A 116 13.42 -22.78 -3.72
CA PHE A 116 13.56 -21.89 -4.88
C PHE A 116 13.40 -20.44 -4.44
N THR A 117 13.70 -19.51 -5.33
CA THR A 117 13.57 -18.07 -5.08
C THR A 117 12.58 -17.48 -6.08
N VAL A 118 11.67 -16.64 -5.59
CA VAL A 118 10.73 -15.89 -6.41
C VAL A 118 11.15 -14.42 -6.45
N GLU A 119 11.43 -13.92 -7.63
CA GLU A 119 11.67 -12.50 -7.90
C GLU A 119 10.38 -11.91 -8.45
N TYR A 120 9.81 -10.93 -7.75
CA TYR A 120 8.52 -10.39 -8.14
C TYR A 120 8.38 -8.90 -7.80
N GLN A 121 7.41 -8.26 -8.42
CA GLN A 121 7.03 -6.89 -8.13
C GLN A 121 5.87 -6.91 -7.13
N ARG A 122 6.14 -6.44 -5.92
CA ARG A 122 5.14 -6.26 -4.87
C ARG A 122 4.49 -4.90 -4.99
N GLY A 123 3.19 -4.82 -4.72
CA GLY A 123 2.43 -3.58 -4.67
C GLY A 123 1.57 -3.35 -5.90
N LEU A 124 0.69 -2.39 -5.78
CA LEU A 124 -0.20 -1.96 -6.85
C LEU A 124 0.34 -0.69 -7.52
N PRO A 125 0.06 -0.46 -8.79
CA PRO A 125 0.39 0.80 -9.43
C PRO A 125 -0.33 1.95 -8.73
N THR A 126 0.31 3.11 -8.71
CA THR A 126 -0.25 4.32 -8.09
C THR A 126 -1.63 4.64 -8.68
N PRO A 127 -2.68 4.81 -7.86
CA PRO A 127 -4.03 4.99 -8.36
C PRO A 127 -4.22 6.36 -9.03
N PRO A 128 -5.20 6.46 -9.95
CA PRO A 128 -5.52 7.73 -10.60
C PRO A 128 -5.82 8.83 -9.59
N GLY A 129 -5.32 10.03 -9.85
CA GLY A 129 -5.55 11.19 -9.00
C GLY A 129 -4.65 11.29 -7.76
N ALA A 130 -3.83 10.28 -7.44
CA ALA A 130 -2.96 10.30 -6.27
C ALA A 130 -2.07 11.55 -6.19
N ALA A 131 -1.39 11.91 -7.28
CA ALA A 131 -0.55 13.10 -7.32
C ALA A 131 -1.31 14.38 -6.98
N ARG A 132 -2.57 14.50 -7.44
CA ARG A 132 -3.44 15.63 -7.12
C ARG A 132 -3.80 15.66 -5.63
N MET A 133 -4.11 14.51 -5.03
CA MET A 133 -4.46 14.41 -3.62
C MET A 133 -3.24 14.68 -2.73
N VAL A 134 -2.06 14.17 -3.10
CA VAL A 134 -0.79 14.53 -2.45
C VAL A 134 -0.57 16.04 -2.51
N GLY A 135 -0.68 16.66 -3.69
CA GLY A 135 -0.53 18.11 -3.86
C GLY A 135 -1.53 18.91 -3.02
N ARG A 136 -2.80 18.45 -2.95
CA ARG A 136 -3.84 19.08 -2.13
C ARG A 136 -3.51 19.03 -0.64
N LEU A 137 -3.15 17.87 -0.12
CA LEU A 137 -2.78 17.70 1.29
C LEU A 137 -1.47 18.43 1.62
N ALA A 138 -0.46 18.35 0.73
CA ALA A 138 0.82 19.03 0.90
C ALA A 138 0.66 20.55 0.98
N SER A 139 -0.17 21.14 0.10
CA SER A 139 -0.44 22.58 0.11
C SER A 139 -1.05 23.03 1.45
N GLN A 140 -1.97 22.26 2.01
CA GLN A 140 -2.58 22.56 3.30
C GLN A 140 -1.62 22.39 4.46
N ARG A 141 -0.75 21.36 4.41
CA ARG A 141 0.33 21.19 5.41
C ARG A 141 1.34 22.35 5.36
N TYR A 142 1.70 22.78 4.17
CA TYR A 142 2.57 23.94 3.99
C TYR A 142 1.95 25.22 4.59
N LEU A 143 0.67 25.49 4.30
CA LEU A 143 -0.05 26.63 4.87
C LEU A 143 -0.14 26.54 6.40
N GLN A 144 -0.33 25.34 6.94
CA GLN A 144 -0.34 25.10 8.38
C GLN A 144 1.02 25.48 9.04
N CYS A 145 2.14 25.09 8.40
CA CYS A 145 3.46 25.46 8.87
C CYS A 145 3.72 26.97 8.86
N LEU A 146 3.11 27.70 7.92
CA LEU A 146 3.19 29.14 7.84
C LEU A 146 2.22 29.88 8.78
N GLY A 147 1.32 29.16 9.44
CA GLY A 147 0.23 29.76 10.23
C GLY A 147 -0.76 30.57 9.36
N ASP A 148 -0.89 30.22 8.09
CA ASP A 148 -1.77 30.94 7.16
C ASP A 148 -3.25 30.64 7.48
N LYS A 149 -4.06 31.70 7.51
CA LYS A 149 -5.51 31.61 7.78
C LYS A 149 -6.30 30.87 6.68
N LYS A 150 -5.70 30.62 5.50
CA LYS A 150 -6.28 29.82 4.42
C LYS A 150 -6.10 28.32 4.59
N CYS A 151 -5.43 27.88 5.67
CA CYS A 151 -5.31 26.48 6.01
C CYS A 151 -6.69 25.90 6.39
N GLU A 152 -7.10 24.85 5.68
CA GLU A 152 -8.38 24.17 5.90
C GLU A 152 -8.22 22.95 6.83
N LEU A 153 -6.99 22.58 7.18
CA LEU A 153 -6.76 21.48 8.12
C LEU A 153 -7.32 21.82 9.51
N PRO A 154 -7.85 20.83 10.23
CA PRO A 154 -8.30 21.03 11.59
C PRO A 154 -7.20 21.64 12.45
N THR A 155 -7.55 22.69 13.19
CA THR A 155 -6.64 23.33 14.15
C THR A 155 -6.87 22.75 15.54
N ASN A 156 -5.90 22.87 16.45
CA ASN A 156 -6.02 22.41 17.84
C ASN A 156 -7.08 23.18 18.66
N THR A 157 -7.83 24.08 18.03
CA THR A 157 -8.91 24.82 18.68
C THR A 157 -10.21 24.05 18.52
N THR A 158 -10.67 23.42 19.60
CA THR A 158 -11.89 22.61 19.61
C THR A 158 -13.17 23.44 19.79
N SER A 159 -13.08 24.64 20.32
CA SER A 159 -14.21 25.54 20.45
C SER A 159 -13.81 27.01 20.47
N VAL A 160 -14.61 27.84 19.83
CA VAL A 160 -14.48 29.30 19.87
C VAL A 160 -15.81 29.91 20.31
N THR A 161 -15.80 30.61 21.42
CA THR A 161 -16.98 31.37 21.86
C THR A 161 -16.80 32.86 21.55
N ARG A 162 -17.71 33.40 20.74
CA ARG A 162 -17.73 34.81 20.41
C ARG A 162 -19.15 35.35 20.50
N GLN A 163 -19.34 36.40 21.29
CA GLN A 163 -20.64 37.06 21.48
C GLN A 163 -21.77 36.09 21.88
N GLY A 164 -21.47 35.10 22.75
CA GLY A 164 -22.45 34.12 23.22
C GLY A 164 -22.74 32.96 22.24
N VAL A 165 -22.11 32.93 21.06
CA VAL A 165 -22.19 31.82 20.12
C VAL A 165 -20.94 30.97 20.28
N THR A 166 -21.13 29.70 20.64
CA THR A 166 -20.04 28.72 20.70
C THR A 166 -20.04 27.89 19.42
N VAL A 167 -18.95 27.98 18.66
CA VAL A 167 -18.71 27.14 17.47
C VAL A 167 -17.76 26.03 17.89
N GLN A 168 -18.22 24.78 17.82
CA GLN A 168 -17.38 23.62 18.00
C GLN A 168 -16.71 23.28 16.65
N MET A 169 -15.41 23.08 16.69
CA MET A 169 -14.63 22.60 15.55
C MET A 169 -14.30 21.12 15.76
N ALA A 170 -14.09 20.40 14.66
CA ALA A 170 -13.67 19.00 14.76
C ALA A 170 -12.32 18.89 15.48
N ASP A 171 -12.23 17.96 16.43
CA ASP A 171 -10.97 17.67 17.12
C ASP A 171 -10.01 17.01 16.12
N PRO A 172 -8.82 17.57 15.87
CA PRO A 172 -7.83 16.98 15.00
C PRO A 172 -7.43 15.55 15.40
N ALA A 173 -7.40 15.27 16.71
CA ALA A 173 -7.05 13.94 17.21
C ALA A 173 -8.15 12.91 16.85
N GLU A 174 -9.42 13.31 16.90
CA GLU A 174 -10.54 12.45 16.50
C GLU A 174 -10.53 12.19 14.99
N VAL A 175 -10.29 13.23 14.18
CA VAL A 175 -10.19 13.10 12.71
C VAL A 175 -9.08 12.15 12.32
N ILE A 176 -7.89 12.30 12.92
CA ILE A 176 -6.74 11.42 12.68
C ILE A 176 -7.03 9.99 13.19
N GLY A 177 -7.66 9.87 14.37
CA GLY A 177 -8.04 8.59 14.96
C GLY A 177 -9.03 7.81 14.10
N GLN A 178 -9.85 8.50 13.30
CA GLN A 178 -10.77 7.91 12.33
C GLN A 178 -10.08 7.59 10.98
N GLY A 179 -8.79 7.80 10.85
CA GLY A 179 -8.06 7.60 9.59
C GLY A 179 -8.41 8.61 8.50
N LEU A 180 -8.75 9.84 8.88
CA LEU A 180 -9.13 10.92 7.98
C LEU A 180 -8.06 12.03 8.00
N THR A 181 -8.03 12.81 6.93
CA THR A 181 -7.14 13.99 6.82
C THR A 181 -7.83 15.29 7.25
N GLY A 182 -9.15 15.30 7.28
CA GLY A 182 -9.97 16.49 7.49
C GLY A 182 -10.21 17.31 6.23
N LEU A 183 -9.75 16.84 5.06
CA LEU A 183 -10.03 17.42 3.75
C LEU A 183 -11.03 16.53 3.02
N PRO A 184 -12.28 16.97 2.81
CA PRO A 184 -13.35 16.11 2.30
C PRO A 184 -13.06 15.46 0.95
N ASP A 185 -12.38 16.15 0.05
CA ASP A 185 -11.99 15.65 -1.26
C ASP A 185 -10.88 14.57 -1.17
N VAL A 186 -9.92 14.75 -0.29
CA VAL A 186 -8.87 13.77 0.00
C VAL A 186 -9.45 12.55 0.68
N ASP A 187 -10.31 12.74 1.69
CA ASP A 187 -10.94 11.67 2.45
C ASP A 187 -11.89 10.83 1.59
N ALA A 188 -12.63 11.46 0.67
CA ALA A 188 -13.45 10.75 -0.30
C ALA A 188 -12.61 9.88 -1.24
N TRP A 189 -11.46 10.40 -1.69
CA TRP A 189 -10.53 9.64 -2.51
C TRP A 189 -9.92 8.45 -1.75
N VAL A 190 -9.47 8.65 -0.51
CA VAL A 190 -8.95 7.57 0.35
C VAL A 190 -9.99 6.47 0.52
N ARG A 191 -11.24 6.82 0.84
CA ARG A 191 -12.34 5.85 0.98
C ARG A 191 -12.66 5.08 -0.30
N ALA A 192 -12.45 5.68 -1.47
CA ALA A 192 -12.65 4.98 -2.74
C ALA A 192 -11.64 3.82 -2.94
N PHE A 193 -10.43 3.94 -2.40
CA PHE A 193 -9.37 2.94 -2.53
C PHE A 193 -9.20 2.06 -1.28
N ASN A 194 -9.63 2.52 -0.12
CA ASN A 194 -9.60 1.78 1.13
C ASN A 194 -10.92 1.95 1.89
N PRO A 195 -12.06 1.45 1.36
CA PRO A 195 -13.40 1.68 1.91
C PRO A 195 -13.58 1.10 3.32
N HIS A 196 -12.78 0.11 3.69
CA HIS A 196 -12.87 -0.57 4.98
C HIS A 196 -11.84 -0.08 5.99
N GLY A 197 -11.00 0.91 5.63
CA GLY A 197 -9.95 1.41 6.51
C GLY A 197 -8.94 0.34 6.93
N LEU A 198 -8.71 -0.65 6.06
CA LEU A 198 -7.80 -1.75 6.37
C LEU A 198 -6.37 -1.23 6.48
N ALA A 199 -5.74 -1.54 7.62
CA ALA A 199 -4.31 -1.40 7.77
C ALA A 199 -3.61 -2.55 7.05
N GLU A 200 -2.37 -2.32 6.61
CA GLU A 200 -1.52 -3.41 6.13
C GLU A 200 -1.33 -4.46 7.24
N TRP A 201 -1.32 -5.74 6.86
CA TRP A 201 -0.95 -6.80 7.78
C TRP A 201 0.44 -6.51 8.35
N PRO A 202 0.63 -6.64 9.67
CA PRO A 202 1.95 -6.47 10.25
C PRO A 202 2.89 -7.48 9.60
N GLU A 203 3.93 -6.97 8.97
CA GLU A 203 4.99 -7.78 8.41
C GLU A 203 5.74 -8.39 9.59
N VAL A 204 5.58 -9.68 9.79
CA VAL A 204 6.41 -10.42 10.77
C VAL A 204 7.78 -10.54 10.14
N ILE A 205 8.67 -9.63 10.51
CA ILE A 205 10.09 -9.74 10.19
C ILE A 205 10.63 -10.84 11.08
N GLY A 206 10.76 -12.05 10.51
CA GLY A 206 11.41 -13.21 11.12
C GLY A 206 12.91 -13.15 10.90
#